data_9fafa8e16b48f13ddb7e1960458a6007
#
_entry.id   9fafa8e16b48f13ddb7e1960458a6007
#
_cell.length_a   1.000
_cell.length_b   1.000
_cell.length_c   1.000
_cell.angle_alpha   90.00
_cell.angle_beta   90.00
_cell.angle_gamma   90.00
#
_symmetry.space_group_name_H-M   'P 1'
#
loop_
_entity.id
_entity.type
_entity.pdbx_description
1 polymer ?
#
loop_
_entity_poly.entity_id
_entity_poly.type
_entity_poly.pdbx_seq_one_letter_code
_entity_poly.pdbx_strand_id
1 'polypeptide(L)'
;MDTLSEIHLDHKTIAFKDVVGTGKKEINFSEVDLKIAKNYAAEDADITFRLYQKFKKNLKTEKMINIYEIFEKPMIKILAFMEIKGVKINNKFLKTLSSKKTTNVLIIQLKL
;
A
#
# COMPACT_ATOMS: atom_id res chain seq x y z
N MET A 1 6.41 1.59 5.49
CA MET A 1 6.99 1.10 6.75
C MET A 1 8.35 1.75 7.01
N ASP A 2 9.19 1.90 6.01
CA ASP A 2 10.57 2.43 6.07
C ASP A 2 10.69 3.77 6.79
N THR A 3 9.92 4.78 6.36
CA THR A 3 9.91 6.11 7.00
C THR A 3 9.54 6.06 8.48
N LEU A 4 8.56 5.20 8.85
CA LEU A 4 8.16 5.05 10.26
C LEU A 4 9.25 4.39 11.08
N SER A 5 9.97 3.43 10.51
CA SER A 5 11.10 2.78 11.16
C SER A 5 12.25 3.75 11.40
N GLU A 6 12.61 4.56 10.41
CA GLU A 6 13.65 5.58 10.57
C GLU A 6 13.28 6.61 11.65
N ILE A 7 12.07 7.18 11.58
CA ILE A 7 11.65 8.23 12.52
C ILE A 7 11.47 7.72 13.95
N HIS A 8 10.90 6.52 14.11
CA HIS A 8 10.47 6.06 15.41
C HIS A 8 11.38 5.02 16.06
N LEU A 9 12.17 4.29 15.28
CA LEU A 9 13.05 3.23 15.77
C LEU A 9 14.53 3.51 15.50
N ASP A 10 14.85 4.60 14.77
CA ASP A 10 16.20 4.91 14.28
C ASP A 10 16.80 3.72 13.53
N HIS A 11 15.97 3.06 12.71
CA HIS A 11 16.33 1.86 11.98
C HIS A 11 16.00 1.99 10.50
N LYS A 12 17.00 1.84 9.64
CA LYS A 12 16.84 1.81 8.19
C LYS A 12 16.57 0.38 7.73
N THR A 13 15.40 0.15 7.17
CA THR A 13 14.97 -1.16 6.67
C THR A 13 15.61 -1.53 5.34
N ILE A 14 15.63 -2.82 5.02
CA ILE A 14 15.97 -3.33 3.70
C ILE A 14 14.88 -2.89 2.73
N ALA A 15 15.23 -2.08 1.72
CA ALA A 15 14.23 -1.62 0.76
C ALA A 15 13.84 -2.75 -0.20
N PHE A 16 12.55 -2.88 -0.50
CA PHE A 16 12.04 -3.93 -1.41
C PHE A 16 12.74 -3.92 -2.77
N LYS A 17 13.03 -2.72 -3.31
CA LYS A 17 13.79 -2.55 -4.56
C LYS A 17 15.21 -3.14 -4.52
N ASP A 18 15.83 -3.20 -3.36
CA ASP A 18 17.17 -3.77 -3.20
C ASP A 18 17.12 -5.30 -3.20
N VAL A 19 15.95 -5.87 -2.93
CA VAL A 19 15.68 -7.32 -2.93
C VAL A 19 15.30 -7.81 -4.33
N VAL A 20 14.39 -7.11 -5.02
CA VAL A 20 13.86 -7.53 -6.33
C VAL A 20 14.53 -6.84 -7.52
N GLY A 21 15.33 -5.80 -7.28
CA GLY A 21 15.90 -4.96 -8.33
C GLY A 21 14.95 -3.86 -8.81
N THR A 22 15.33 -3.18 -9.89
CA THR A 22 14.53 -2.08 -10.48
C THR A 22 14.55 -2.10 -12.00
N GLY A 23 13.47 -1.66 -12.61
CA GLY A 23 13.33 -1.49 -14.07
C GLY A 23 13.48 -2.81 -14.83
N LYS A 24 14.32 -2.85 -15.87
CA LYS A 24 14.49 -4.04 -16.71
C LYS A 24 15.14 -5.25 -16.01
N LYS A 25 15.71 -5.06 -14.84
CA LYS A 25 16.35 -6.10 -14.01
C LYS A 25 15.48 -6.53 -12.83
N GLU A 26 14.27 -6.00 -12.75
CA GLU A 26 13.33 -6.38 -11.69
C GLU A 26 12.86 -7.82 -11.90
N ILE A 27 12.99 -8.62 -10.86
CA ILE A 27 12.54 -10.02 -10.83
C ILE A 27 11.33 -10.16 -9.91
N ASN A 28 10.57 -11.23 -10.09
CA ASN A 28 9.48 -11.53 -9.19
C ASN A 28 10.04 -11.92 -7.81
N PHE A 29 9.37 -11.54 -6.72
CA PHE A 29 9.81 -11.89 -5.36
C PHE A 29 9.97 -13.41 -5.16
N SER A 30 9.18 -14.22 -5.87
CA SER A 30 9.29 -15.68 -5.87
C SER A 30 10.61 -16.22 -6.46
N GLU A 31 11.35 -15.38 -7.20
CA GLU A 31 12.63 -15.72 -7.84
C GLU A 31 13.83 -15.24 -7.04
N VAL A 32 13.60 -14.49 -5.95
CA VAL A 32 14.65 -13.98 -5.06
C VAL A 32 15.30 -15.14 -4.30
N ASP A 33 16.61 -15.06 -4.11
CA ASP A 33 17.34 -16.01 -3.26
C ASP A 33 16.72 -16.16 -1.87
N LEU A 34 16.54 -17.40 -1.42
CA LEU A 34 15.84 -17.71 -0.18
C LEU A 34 16.47 -17.04 1.06
N LYS A 35 17.79 -16.87 1.07
CA LYS A 35 18.49 -16.19 2.17
C LYS A 35 18.13 -14.71 2.23
N ILE A 36 18.09 -14.05 1.07
CA ILE A 36 17.75 -12.63 0.95
C ILE A 36 16.27 -12.44 1.31
N ALA A 37 15.37 -13.22 0.72
CA ALA A 37 13.94 -13.18 0.98
C ALA A 37 13.62 -13.43 2.47
N LYS A 38 14.31 -14.39 3.11
CA LYS A 38 14.18 -14.67 4.55
C LYS A 38 14.56 -13.46 5.40
N ASN A 39 15.70 -12.83 5.12
CA ASN A 39 16.17 -11.69 5.91
C ASN A 39 15.21 -10.50 5.78
N TYR A 40 14.76 -10.22 4.55
CA TYR A 40 13.77 -9.18 4.28
C TYR A 40 12.47 -9.44 5.04
N ALA A 41 11.89 -10.62 4.90
CA ALA A 41 10.62 -10.96 5.56
C ALA A 41 10.71 -11.01 7.10
N ALA A 42 11.85 -11.44 7.64
CA ALA A 42 12.10 -11.46 9.08
C ALA A 42 12.22 -10.03 9.63
N GLU A 43 12.92 -9.14 8.93
CA GLU A 43 13.03 -7.73 9.30
C GLU A 43 11.66 -7.04 9.26
N ASP A 44 10.87 -7.26 8.20
CA ASP A 44 9.51 -6.70 8.09
C ASP A 44 8.62 -7.10 9.27
N ALA A 45 8.68 -8.35 9.69
CA ALA A 45 7.93 -8.84 10.84
C ALA A 45 8.39 -8.20 12.17
N ASP A 46 9.72 -8.13 12.40
CA ASP A 46 10.29 -7.53 13.60
C ASP A 46 9.97 -6.04 13.71
N ILE A 47 10.20 -5.29 12.64
CA ILE A 47 9.93 -3.84 12.60
C ILE A 47 8.46 -3.54 12.80
N THR A 48 7.57 -4.30 12.17
CA THR A 48 6.10 -4.17 12.37
C THR A 48 5.74 -4.37 13.83
N PHE A 49 6.30 -5.39 14.47
CA PHE A 49 6.02 -5.66 15.89
C PHE A 49 6.58 -4.58 16.81
N ARG A 50 7.78 -4.09 16.58
CA ARG A 50 8.40 -3.00 17.37
C ARG A 50 7.62 -1.69 17.22
N LEU A 51 7.20 -1.33 16.01
CA LEU A 51 6.34 -0.17 15.76
C LEU A 51 4.99 -0.31 16.47
N TYR A 52 4.36 -1.49 16.40
CA TYR A 52 3.12 -1.77 17.13
C TYR A 52 3.28 -1.53 18.63
N GLN A 53 4.35 -2.05 19.26
CA GLN A 53 4.59 -1.85 20.68
C GLN A 53 4.75 -0.38 21.05
N LYS A 54 5.46 0.38 20.22
CA LYS A 54 5.66 1.82 20.42
C LYS A 54 4.37 2.60 20.26
N PHE A 55 3.65 2.42 19.15
CA PHE A 55 2.42 3.15 18.86
C PHE A 55 1.29 2.82 19.84
N LYS A 56 1.20 1.58 20.28
CA LYS A 56 0.22 1.20 21.31
C LYS A 56 0.36 2.02 22.59
N LYS A 57 1.59 2.32 23.00
CA LYS A 57 1.85 3.20 24.16
C LYS A 57 1.45 4.64 23.84
N ASN A 58 1.83 5.16 22.69
CA ASN A 58 1.54 6.53 22.26
C ASN A 58 0.02 6.76 22.16
N LEU A 59 -0.74 5.85 21.53
CA LEU A 59 -2.20 5.94 21.44
C LEU A 59 -2.87 6.07 22.81
N LYS A 60 -2.34 5.37 23.81
CA LYS A 60 -2.85 5.46 25.19
C LYS A 60 -2.49 6.81 25.83
N THR A 61 -1.26 7.27 25.67
CA THR A 61 -0.77 8.53 26.24
C THR A 61 -1.48 9.74 25.64
N GLU A 62 -1.73 9.71 24.32
CA GLU A 62 -2.40 10.79 23.58
C GLU A 62 -3.94 10.69 23.64
N LYS A 63 -4.50 9.78 24.43
CA LYS A 63 -5.95 9.55 24.60
C LYS A 63 -6.68 9.18 23.28
N MET A 64 -5.95 8.69 22.28
CA MET A 64 -6.50 8.32 20.97
C MET A 64 -6.94 6.85 20.89
N ILE A 65 -6.74 6.07 21.96
CA ILE A 65 -7.04 4.64 21.96
C ILE A 65 -8.52 4.34 21.64
N ASN A 66 -9.44 5.17 22.10
CA ASN A 66 -10.87 4.99 21.82
C ASN A 66 -11.19 5.19 20.32
N ILE A 67 -10.56 6.17 19.67
CA ILE A 67 -10.72 6.39 18.23
C ILE A 67 -10.22 5.15 17.47
N TYR A 68 -9.06 4.65 17.84
CA TYR A 68 -8.48 3.46 17.22
C TYR A 68 -9.35 2.20 17.41
N GLU A 69 -9.81 1.91 18.61
CA GLU A 69 -10.59 0.70 18.91
C GLU A 69 -12.04 0.75 18.39
N ILE A 70 -12.67 1.95 18.40
CA ILE A 70 -14.09 2.10 18.06
C ILE A 70 -14.29 2.39 16.58
N PHE A 71 -13.38 3.13 15.93
CA PHE A 71 -13.55 3.55 14.54
C PHE A 71 -12.56 2.87 13.60
N GLU A 72 -11.26 3.02 13.83
CA GLU A 72 -10.22 2.58 12.88
C GLU A 72 -10.18 1.05 12.75
N LYS A 73 -10.16 0.34 13.87
CA LYS A 73 -10.02 -1.11 13.88
C LYS A 73 -11.24 -1.85 13.30
N PRO A 74 -12.51 -1.46 13.59
CA PRO A 74 -13.67 -2.04 12.92
C PRO A 74 -13.76 -1.70 11.43
N MET A 75 -13.23 -0.55 10.99
CA MET A 75 -13.21 -0.12 9.60
C MET A 75 -12.50 -1.14 8.70
N ILE A 76 -11.46 -1.83 9.19
CA ILE A 76 -10.73 -2.86 8.42
C ILE A 76 -11.68 -3.92 7.87
N LYS A 77 -12.61 -4.42 8.69
CA LYS A 77 -13.59 -5.44 8.28
C LYS A 77 -14.58 -4.89 7.24
N ILE A 78 -14.99 -3.64 7.43
CA ILE A 78 -15.94 -2.98 6.52
C ILE A 78 -15.30 -2.80 5.14
N LEU A 79 -14.06 -2.29 5.10
CA LEU A 79 -13.31 -2.08 3.87
C LEU A 79 -13.04 -3.41 3.15
N ALA A 80 -12.59 -4.43 3.87
CA ALA A 80 -12.38 -5.77 3.30
C ALA A 80 -13.68 -6.34 2.71
N PHE A 81 -14.82 -6.18 3.37
CA PHE A 81 -16.10 -6.59 2.83
C PHE A 81 -16.48 -5.81 1.57
N MET A 82 -16.25 -4.49 1.54
CA MET A 82 -16.50 -3.66 0.37
C MET A 82 -15.63 -4.07 -0.82
N GLU A 83 -14.36 -4.37 -0.60
CA GLU A 83 -13.43 -4.84 -1.63
C GLU A 83 -13.86 -6.20 -2.20
N ILE A 84 -14.23 -7.15 -1.35
CA ILE A 84 -14.71 -8.49 -1.76
C ILE A 84 -16.01 -8.38 -2.56
N LYS A 85 -16.95 -7.54 -2.11
CA LYS A 85 -18.22 -7.29 -2.82
C LYS A 85 -18.00 -6.58 -4.15
N GLY A 86 -17.05 -5.70 -4.22
CA GLY A 86 -16.80 -4.85 -5.37
C GLY A 86 -17.92 -3.84 -5.65
N VAL A 87 -17.75 -3.11 -6.74
CA VAL A 87 -18.71 -2.10 -7.21
C VAL A 87 -19.22 -2.50 -8.60
N LYS A 88 -20.54 -2.47 -8.77
CA LYS A 88 -21.17 -2.74 -10.08
C LYS A 88 -20.87 -1.59 -11.04
N ILE A 89 -20.14 -1.90 -12.10
CA ILE A 89 -19.73 -0.93 -13.12
C ILE A 89 -20.67 -1.00 -14.32
N ASN A 90 -21.12 0.17 -14.80
CA ASN A 90 -21.85 0.26 -16.06
C ASN A 90 -20.86 0.31 -17.24
N ASN A 91 -20.49 -0.84 -17.75
CA ASN A 91 -19.54 -0.98 -18.87
C ASN A 91 -19.97 -0.25 -20.14
N LYS A 92 -21.30 -0.19 -20.42
CA LYS A 92 -21.86 0.53 -21.57
C LYS A 92 -21.58 2.04 -21.48
N PHE A 93 -21.84 2.61 -20.32
CA PHE A 93 -21.59 4.03 -20.05
C PHE A 93 -20.09 4.35 -20.14
N LEU A 94 -19.24 3.52 -19.55
CA LEU A 94 -17.79 3.74 -19.57
C LEU A 94 -17.21 3.66 -21.00
N LYS A 95 -17.66 2.73 -21.82
CA LYS A 95 -17.26 2.66 -23.23
C LYS A 95 -17.64 3.92 -24.01
N THR A 96 -18.87 4.41 -23.80
CA THR A 96 -19.33 5.67 -24.45
C THR A 96 -18.51 6.86 -23.97
N LEU A 97 -18.19 6.94 -22.68
CA LEU A 97 -17.36 8.01 -22.10
C LEU A 97 -15.94 7.98 -22.64
N SER A 98 -15.35 6.80 -22.74
CA SER A 98 -14.01 6.60 -23.31
C SER A 98 -13.96 7.05 -24.78
N SER A 99 -14.91 6.64 -25.59
CA SER A 99 -15.00 7.04 -27.01
C SER A 99 -15.11 8.56 -27.17
N LYS A 100 -15.94 9.22 -26.36
CA LYS A 100 -16.09 10.68 -26.36
C LYS A 100 -14.78 11.40 -25.98
N LYS A 101 -14.04 10.90 -24.98
CA LYS A 101 -12.75 11.44 -24.58
C LYS A 101 -11.69 11.30 -25.67
N THR A 102 -11.60 10.14 -26.32
CA THR A 102 -10.67 9.90 -27.41
C THR A 102 -10.94 10.85 -28.58
N THR A 103 -12.20 11.03 -28.94
CA THR A 103 -12.58 11.97 -30.01
C THR A 103 -12.19 13.41 -29.67
N ASN A 104 -12.41 13.85 -28.41
CA ASN A 104 -12.03 15.20 -27.99
C ASN A 104 -10.51 15.43 -27.99
N VAL A 105 -9.72 14.42 -27.58
CA VAL A 105 -8.24 14.49 -27.64
C VAL A 105 -7.76 14.60 -29.09
N LEU A 106 -8.31 13.81 -30.01
CA LEU A 106 -7.98 13.87 -31.44
C LEU A 106 -8.32 15.23 -32.06
N ILE A 107 -9.47 15.82 -31.71
CA ILE A 107 -9.86 17.17 -32.19
C ILE A 107 -8.89 18.26 -31.69
N ILE A 108 -8.42 18.16 -30.44
CA ILE A 108 -7.43 19.10 -29.90
C ILE A 108 -6.08 18.95 -30.59
N GLN A 109 -5.63 17.73 -30.87
CA GLN A 109 -4.37 17.48 -31.57
C GLN A 109 -4.38 17.90 -33.04
N LEU A 110 -5.55 17.92 -33.69
CA LEU A 110 -5.69 18.38 -35.08
C LEU A 110 -5.84 19.92 -35.20
N LYS A 111 -5.96 20.65 -34.07
CA LYS A 111 -6.07 22.11 -34.04
C LYS A 111 -4.76 22.82 -33.61
N LEU A 112 -3.72 22.06 -33.33
CA LEU A 112 -2.35 22.54 -33.09
C LEU A 112 -1.50 22.30 -34.35
#